data_fe4a4949a7e251a2429d9f8b765ab423
#
_entry.id   fe4a4949a7e251a2429d9f8b765ab423
#
_cell.length_a   1.000
_cell.length_b   1.000
_cell.length_c   1.000
_cell.angle_alpha   90.00
_cell.angle_beta   90.00
_cell.angle_gamma   90.00
#
_symmetry.space_group_name_H-M   'P 1'
#
loop_
_entity.id
_entity.type
_entity.pdbx_description
1 polymer ?
#
loop_
_entity_poly.entity_id
_entity_poly.type
_entity_poly.pdbx_seq_one_letter_code
_entity_poly.pdbx_strand_id
1 'polypeptide(L)'
;RFNNGDGLYDDVRTSTNGTGGGLGPVYAGYSCGSCHHNAGRTRPTLWSEGGSGSSGFSSMLIYITRKNGAFFPNYGRVLHDQSIYGVKAEGKLKVEYTYEDFKFPDGTPYQLAKPTYTITDWYAEEIKPEDLFCTVRIPLRHVGMGQMMALDPKEIEALAAKSNYPEYGISGRCNYIMEKGVKSLGLSGNKAQHADL
;
A
#
# COMPACT_ATOMS: atom_id res chain seq x y z
N ARG A 1 -18.20 -21.01 3.60
CA ARG A 1 -16.79 -20.56 3.64
C ARG A 1 -16.65 -19.13 3.17
N PHE A 2 -17.27 -18.75 2.03
CA PHE A 2 -17.18 -17.39 1.48
C PHE A 2 -17.65 -16.32 2.51
N ASN A 3 -18.85 -16.44 3.04
CA ASN A 3 -19.40 -15.46 4.00
C ASN A 3 -18.54 -15.30 5.26
N ASN A 4 -17.88 -16.37 5.72
CA ASN A 4 -16.98 -16.28 6.87
C ASN A 4 -15.69 -15.52 6.50
N GLY A 5 -15.17 -15.71 5.30
CA GLY A 5 -14.00 -14.97 4.81
C GLY A 5 -14.29 -13.49 4.60
N ASP A 6 -15.45 -13.19 4.04
CA ASP A 6 -15.93 -11.83 3.84
C ASP A 6 -16.11 -11.09 5.18
N GLY A 7 -16.75 -11.76 6.16
CA GLY A 7 -16.85 -11.22 7.51
C GLY A 7 -15.48 -10.96 8.17
N LEU A 8 -14.51 -11.87 8.04
CA LEU A 8 -13.16 -11.68 8.57
C LEU A 8 -12.40 -10.53 7.86
N TYR A 9 -12.71 -10.29 6.60
CA TYR A 9 -12.10 -9.22 5.80
C TYR A 9 -12.54 -7.84 6.27
N ASP A 10 -13.83 -7.69 6.57
CA ASP A 10 -14.44 -6.43 6.99
C ASP A 10 -14.50 -6.23 8.51
N ASP A 11 -14.21 -7.30 9.29
CA ASP A 11 -14.28 -7.27 10.75
C ASP A 11 -13.38 -6.19 11.34
N VAL A 12 -14.01 -5.25 12.04
CA VAL A 12 -13.35 -4.11 12.68
C VAL A 12 -12.63 -4.60 13.93
N ARG A 13 -11.32 -4.50 13.92
CA ARG A 13 -10.48 -4.82 15.06
C ARG A 13 -10.38 -3.63 16.01
N THR A 14 -10.42 -3.92 17.29
CA THR A 14 -10.21 -2.92 18.35
C THR A 14 -9.00 -3.29 19.19
N SER A 15 -8.67 -2.49 20.20
CA SER A 15 -7.58 -2.81 21.14
C SER A 15 -7.82 -4.07 21.98
N THR A 16 -9.07 -4.53 22.08
CA THR A 16 -9.49 -5.63 22.96
C THR A 16 -10.08 -6.82 22.22
N ASN A 17 -10.49 -6.66 20.96
CA ASN A 17 -11.09 -7.74 20.18
C ASN A 17 -10.60 -7.74 18.72
N GLY A 18 -10.80 -8.87 18.09
CA GLY A 18 -10.49 -9.11 16.67
C GLY A 18 -9.67 -10.36 16.45
N THR A 19 -9.64 -10.82 15.21
CA THR A 19 -8.85 -11.98 14.81
C THR A 19 -7.37 -11.72 15.02
N GLY A 20 -6.69 -12.59 15.73
CA GLY A 20 -5.25 -12.45 16.01
C GLY A 20 -4.91 -11.53 17.19
N GLY A 21 -5.87 -11.21 18.07
CA GLY A 21 -5.63 -10.47 19.32
C GLY A 21 -5.92 -8.98 19.25
N GLY A 22 -6.55 -8.51 18.17
CA GLY A 22 -6.97 -7.12 18.03
C GLY A 22 -5.89 -6.19 17.44
N LEU A 23 -6.11 -4.88 17.59
CA LEU A 23 -5.15 -3.85 17.16
C LEU A 23 -3.97 -3.76 18.11
N GLY A 24 -2.79 -3.59 17.56
CA GLY A 24 -1.63 -3.14 18.31
C GLY A 24 -1.76 -1.69 18.78
N PRO A 25 -0.78 -1.18 19.56
CA PRO A 25 -0.79 0.18 20.07
C PRO A 25 -0.80 1.24 18.97
N VAL A 26 -0.18 0.96 17.84
CA VAL A 26 -0.16 1.77 16.62
C VAL A 26 -0.57 0.93 15.42
N TYR A 27 -1.23 1.52 14.43
CA TYR A 27 -1.73 0.81 13.26
C TYR A 27 -1.94 1.75 12.07
N ALA A 28 -1.99 1.18 10.86
CA ALA A 28 -2.32 1.91 9.63
C ALA A 28 -3.80 1.74 9.23
N GLY A 29 -4.44 0.66 9.67
CA GLY A 29 -5.85 0.38 9.39
C GLY A 29 -6.44 -0.63 10.36
N TYR A 30 -7.74 -0.63 10.55
CA TYR A 30 -8.44 -1.47 11.55
C TYR A 30 -9.09 -2.73 10.96
N SER A 31 -9.09 -2.88 9.65
CA SER A 31 -9.52 -4.11 8.95
C SER A 31 -8.88 -4.16 7.56
N CYS A 32 -9.00 -5.29 6.87
CA CYS A 32 -8.58 -5.36 5.47
C CYS A 32 -9.43 -4.41 4.62
N GLY A 33 -10.75 -4.45 4.80
CA GLY A 33 -11.72 -3.60 4.10
C GLY A 33 -11.53 -2.10 4.34
N SER A 34 -10.90 -1.71 5.45
CA SER A 34 -10.63 -0.30 5.75
C SER A 34 -9.68 0.35 4.74
N CYS A 35 -8.72 -0.39 4.19
CA CYS A 35 -7.84 0.07 3.12
C CYS A 35 -8.30 -0.42 1.74
N HIS A 36 -8.91 -1.59 1.67
CA HIS A 36 -9.36 -2.22 0.43
C HIS A 36 -10.88 -2.11 0.27
N HIS A 37 -11.41 -0.90 0.28
CA HIS A 37 -12.85 -0.64 0.14
C HIS A 37 -13.44 -1.34 -1.09
N ASN A 38 -14.63 -1.91 -0.95
CA ASN A 38 -15.31 -2.63 -2.02
C ASN A 38 -14.39 -3.66 -2.72
N ALA A 39 -13.70 -4.48 -1.92
CA ALA A 39 -12.73 -5.48 -2.37
C ALA A 39 -11.57 -4.89 -3.19
N GLY A 40 -11.09 -3.70 -2.81
CA GLY A 40 -9.93 -3.04 -3.38
C GLY A 40 -10.23 -1.96 -4.41
N ARG A 41 -11.43 -1.40 -4.40
CA ARG A 41 -11.78 -0.22 -5.21
C ARG A 41 -11.56 1.09 -4.44
N THR A 42 -10.48 1.15 -3.69
CA THR A 42 -10.11 2.34 -2.94
C THR A 42 -9.94 3.55 -3.84
N ARG A 43 -10.49 4.67 -3.43
CA ARG A 43 -10.22 5.97 -4.05
C ARG A 43 -9.06 6.65 -3.32
N PRO A 44 -8.14 7.29 -4.04
CA PRO A 44 -7.13 8.12 -3.40
C PRO A 44 -7.85 9.22 -2.60
N THR A 45 -7.47 9.36 -1.33
CA THR A 45 -7.99 10.41 -0.46
C THR A 45 -7.00 11.56 -0.45
N LEU A 46 -7.45 12.75 -0.80
CA LEU A 46 -6.66 13.96 -0.71
C LEU A 46 -6.75 14.49 0.73
N TRP A 47 -5.69 14.29 1.51
CA TRP A 47 -5.66 14.73 2.93
C TRP A 47 -5.85 16.25 3.09
N SER A 48 -5.35 17.06 2.13
CA SER A 48 -5.45 18.53 2.17
C SER A 48 -6.87 19.05 2.06
N GLU A 49 -7.79 18.27 1.53
CA GLU A 49 -9.19 18.67 1.36
C GLU A 49 -10.08 18.28 2.54
N GLY A 50 -9.49 17.96 3.68
CA GLY A 50 -10.23 17.50 4.85
C GLY A 50 -10.88 16.13 4.67
N GLY A 51 -10.54 15.42 3.61
CA GLY A 51 -11.07 14.10 3.30
C GLY A 51 -10.73 13.05 4.34
N SER A 52 -9.65 13.21 5.07
CA SER A 52 -9.34 12.40 6.25
C SER A 52 -10.01 12.92 7.52
N GLY A 53 -10.52 14.14 7.48
CA GLY A 53 -10.87 14.87 8.69
C GLY A 53 -12.07 14.31 9.44
N SER A 54 -13.03 13.74 8.76
CA SER A 54 -14.23 13.24 9.44
C SER A 54 -14.09 11.83 10.01
N SER A 55 -13.17 11.03 9.51
CA SER A 55 -12.97 9.65 9.97
C SER A 55 -11.58 9.38 10.52
N GLY A 56 -10.64 10.31 10.37
CA GLY A 56 -9.24 10.09 10.74
C GLY A 56 -8.58 8.94 9.96
N PHE A 57 -9.16 8.57 8.83
CA PHE A 57 -8.80 7.36 8.14
C PHE A 57 -8.39 7.63 6.69
N SER A 58 -7.15 7.30 6.36
CA SER A 58 -6.68 7.23 4.98
C SER A 58 -6.73 5.80 4.49
N SER A 59 -7.34 5.59 3.34
CA SER A 59 -7.30 4.30 2.65
C SER A 59 -5.97 4.03 1.93
N MET A 60 -5.01 4.93 2.01
CA MET A 60 -3.70 4.80 1.40
C MET A 60 -2.63 4.46 2.42
N LEU A 61 -1.67 3.63 2.04
CA LEU A 61 -0.54 3.27 2.88
C LEU A 61 0.64 4.23 2.68
N ILE A 62 1.21 4.68 3.78
CA ILE A 62 2.39 5.55 3.81
C ILE A 62 3.63 4.69 3.98
N TYR A 63 4.41 4.53 2.91
CA TYR A 63 5.67 3.78 2.96
C TYR A 63 6.83 4.72 3.24
N ILE A 64 7.66 4.33 4.20
CA ILE A 64 8.86 5.07 4.59
C ILE A 64 10.09 4.16 4.56
N THR A 65 11.17 4.66 3.99
CA THR A 65 12.49 4.02 4.03
C THR A 65 13.57 5.10 3.98
N ARG A 66 14.79 4.72 4.26
CA ARG A 66 15.95 5.54 3.89
C ARG A 66 16.06 5.61 2.36
N LYS A 67 16.75 6.61 1.84
CA LYS A 67 16.97 6.74 0.38
C LYS A 67 17.68 5.54 -0.25
N ASN A 68 18.48 4.81 0.51
CA ASN A 68 19.12 3.56 0.08
C ASN A 68 18.24 2.33 0.21
N GLY A 69 16.96 2.48 0.60
CA GLY A 69 16.00 1.41 0.79
C GLY A 69 16.03 0.70 2.15
N ALA A 70 16.95 1.04 3.03
CA ALA A 70 17.01 0.48 4.38
C ALA A 70 15.86 0.99 5.26
N PHE A 71 15.46 0.19 6.24
CA PHE A 71 14.43 0.59 7.21
C PHE A 71 15.01 1.47 8.31
N PHE A 72 14.13 2.24 8.92
CA PHE A 72 14.44 2.95 10.15
C PHE A 72 14.23 2.02 11.35
N PRO A 73 15.17 1.95 12.32
CA PRO A 73 15.12 0.96 13.39
C PRO A 73 13.84 0.99 14.25
N ASN A 74 13.29 2.19 14.49
CA ASN A 74 12.12 2.40 15.36
C ASN A 74 10.79 2.44 14.59
N TYR A 75 10.83 2.23 13.28
CA TYR A 75 9.66 2.30 12.40
C TYR A 75 9.65 1.11 11.45
N GLY A 76 8.48 0.64 11.10
CA GLY A 76 8.31 -0.38 10.07
C GLY A 76 8.47 0.19 8.66
N ARG A 77 8.11 -0.61 7.67
CA ARG A 77 8.03 -0.17 6.28
C ARG A 77 6.84 0.74 6.03
N VAL A 78 5.74 0.49 6.72
CA VAL A 78 4.51 1.27 6.67
C VAL A 78 4.45 2.12 7.93
N LEU A 79 4.28 3.43 7.77
CA LEU A 79 4.05 4.32 8.90
C LEU A 79 2.67 4.05 9.49
N HIS A 80 2.60 3.82 10.78
CA HIS A 80 1.35 3.71 11.52
C HIS A 80 0.93 5.10 12.01
N ASP A 81 0.09 5.75 11.21
CA ASP A 81 -0.38 7.12 11.46
C ASP A 81 -1.58 7.20 12.42
N GLN A 82 -2.00 6.04 12.93
CA GLN A 82 -3.07 5.89 13.90
C GLN A 82 -2.62 5.11 15.13
N SER A 83 -3.31 5.30 16.25
CA SER A 83 -3.02 4.64 17.52
C SER A 83 -4.27 4.44 18.35
N ILE A 84 -4.20 3.52 19.31
CA ILE A 84 -5.22 3.39 20.36
C ILE A 84 -5.17 4.58 21.31
N TYR A 85 -6.24 4.78 22.10
CA TYR A 85 -6.32 5.86 23.07
C TYR A 85 -5.13 5.84 24.04
N GLY A 86 -4.54 7.01 24.28
CA GLY A 86 -3.40 7.19 25.17
C GLY A 86 -2.03 6.83 24.59
N VAL A 87 -1.96 6.39 23.35
CA VAL A 87 -0.70 6.07 22.66
C VAL A 87 -0.45 7.08 21.53
N LYS A 88 0.79 7.52 21.37
CA LYS A 88 1.19 8.39 20.27
C LYS A 88 1.37 7.56 18.99
N ALA A 89 0.81 7.99 17.88
CA ALA A 89 1.06 7.40 16.56
C ALA A 89 2.52 7.59 16.13
N GLU A 90 2.99 6.82 15.17
CA GLU A 90 4.39 6.89 14.69
C GLU A 90 4.73 8.20 14.00
N GLY A 91 3.76 8.85 13.41
CA GLY A 91 3.89 10.16 12.78
C GLY A 91 2.59 10.61 12.12
N LYS A 92 2.57 11.86 11.63
CA LYS A 92 1.43 12.42 10.90
C LYS A 92 1.86 12.85 9.51
N LEU A 93 1.12 12.42 8.49
CA LEU A 93 1.35 12.82 7.11
C LEU A 93 0.66 14.15 6.82
N LYS A 94 1.43 15.11 6.28
CA LYS A 94 0.93 16.32 5.64
C LYS A 94 1.16 16.20 4.14
N VAL A 95 0.17 16.54 3.34
CA VAL A 95 0.26 16.53 1.88
C VAL A 95 -0.03 17.92 1.36
N GLU A 96 0.85 18.43 0.50
CA GLU A 96 0.68 19.68 -0.23
C GLU A 96 0.70 19.37 -1.72
N TYR A 97 -0.15 20.03 -2.50
CA TYR A 97 -0.25 19.80 -3.94
C TYR A 97 0.20 21.06 -4.70
N THR A 98 1.07 20.85 -5.68
CA THR A 98 1.31 21.80 -6.76
C THR A 98 0.67 21.27 -8.04
N TYR A 99 0.17 22.15 -8.86
CA TYR A 99 -0.54 21.78 -10.09
C TYR A 99 0.27 22.22 -11.31
N GLU A 100 0.42 21.31 -12.26
CA GLU A 100 1.14 21.55 -13.51
C GLU A 100 0.17 21.37 -14.68
N ASP A 101 0.14 22.38 -15.58
CA ASP A 101 -0.75 22.39 -16.75
C ASP A 101 -0.08 21.73 -17.96
N PHE A 102 -0.84 20.88 -18.63
CA PHE A 102 -0.42 20.16 -19.84
C PHE A 102 -1.50 20.21 -20.91
N LYS A 103 -1.15 19.75 -22.11
CA LYS A 103 -2.11 19.59 -23.21
C LYS A 103 -1.93 18.23 -23.87
N PHE A 104 -3.02 17.59 -24.23
CA PHE A 104 -3.01 16.44 -25.10
C PHE A 104 -2.59 16.84 -26.54
N PRO A 105 -2.21 15.88 -27.41
CA PRO A 105 -1.85 16.17 -28.79
C PRO A 105 -2.93 16.89 -29.61
N ASP A 106 -4.21 16.72 -29.26
CA ASP A 106 -5.36 17.40 -29.85
C ASP A 106 -5.58 18.81 -29.31
N GLY A 107 -4.74 19.29 -28.39
CA GLY A 107 -4.82 20.60 -27.75
C GLY A 107 -5.70 20.69 -26.53
N THR A 108 -6.41 19.61 -26.16
CA THR A 108 -7.25 19.56 -24.94
C THR A 108 -6.40 19.78 -23.70
N PRO A 109 -6.70 20.78 -22.85
CA PRO A 109 -5.93 21.02 -21.63
C PRO A 109 -6.24 20.00 -20.54
N TYR A 110 -5.23 19.64 -19.75
CA TYR A 110 -5.39 18.89 -18.50
C TYR A 110 -4.38 19.36 -17.47
N GLN A 111 -4.63 19.03 -16.22
CA GLN A 111 -3.78 19.42 -15.09
C GLN A 111 -3.40 18.18 -14.27
N LEU A 112 -2.16 18.11 -13.86
CA LEU A 112 -1.67 17.08 -12.96
C LEU A 112 -1.40 17.67 -11.58
N ALA A 113 -1.85 16.98 -10.54
CA ALA A 113 -1.53 17.28 -9.15
C ALA A 113 -0.25 16.54 -8.76
N LYS A 114 0.78 17.29 -8.35
CA LYS A 114 2.04 16.78 -7.84
C LYS A 114 2.06 16.88 -6.33
N PRO A 115 1.98 15.75 -5.60
CA PRO A 115 2.00 15.76 -4.14
C PRO A 115 3.41 15.94 -3.59
N THR A 116 3.53 16.73 -2.53
CA THR A 116 4.69 16.77 -1.65
C THR A 116 4.28 16.23 -0.29
N TYR A 117 5.00 15.23 0.19
CA TYR A 117 4.71 14.56 1.45
C TYR A 117 5.67 15.03 2.54
N THR A 118 5.13 15.46 3.67
CA THR A 118 5.90 15.81 4.86
C THR A 118 5.35 15.01 6.04
N ILE A 119 6.22 14.37 6.80
CA ILE A 119 5.83 13.65 8.01
C ILE A 119 6.28 14.47 9.21
N THR A 120 5.36 14.69 10.14
CA THR A 120 5.55 15.48 11.37
C THR A 120 5.15 14.66 12.58
N ASP A 121 5.38 15.18 13.77
CA ASP A 121 4.94 14.60 15.04
C ASP A 121 5.44 13.15 15.24
N TRP A 122 6.70 12.91 14.90
CA TRP A 122 7.34 11.61 15.00
C TRP A 122 7.27 11.02 16.42
N TYR A 123 6.99 9.70 16.49
CA TYR A 123 6.90 8.96 17.75
C TYR A 123 8.23 8.92 18.50
N ALA A 124 9.29 8.52 17.80
CA ALA A 124 10.63 8.40 18.34
C ALA A 124 11.54 9.55 17.82
N GLU A 125 12.63 9.24 17.19
CA GLU A 125 13.50 10.22 16.57
C GLU A 125 12.87 10.86 15.32
N GLU A 126 13.07 12.15 15.13
CA GLU A 126 12.69 12.85 13.92
C GLU A 126 13.57 12.40 12.76
N ILE A 127 12.95 11.97 11.67
CA ILE A 127 13.66 11.59 10.45
C ILE A 127 13.78 12.82 9.56
N LYS A 128 15.01 13.18 9.23
CA LYS A 128 15.30 14.33 8.38
C LYS A 128 14.81 14.07 6.95
N PRO A 129 14.26 15.10 6.27
CA PRO A 129 13.77 14.99 4.89
C PRO A 129 14.82 14.49 3.90
N GLU A 130 16.10 14.83 4.10
CA GLU A 130 17.19 14.37 3.26
C GLU A 130 17.46 12.88 3.35
N ASP A 131 17.11 12.22 4.46
CA ASP A 131 17.27 10.78 4.67
C ASP A 131 16.01 10.00 4.34
N LEU A 132 14.87 10.67 4.29
CA LEU A 132 13.55 10.06 4.11
C LEU A 132 13.22 9.84 2.64
N PHE A 133 12.83 8.63 2.30
CA PHE A 133 12.05 8.33 1.10
C PHE A 133 10.63 7.94 1.53
N CYS A 134 9.67 8.79 1.18
CA CYS A 134 8.27 8.59 1.48
C CYS A 134 7.46 8.38 0.20
N THR A 135 6.62 7.36 0.16
CA THR A 135 5.65 7.14 -0.91
C THR A 135 4.30 6.76 -0.33
N VAL A 136 3.26 7.29 -0.92
CA VAL A 136 1.89 6.94 -0.59
C VAL A 136 1.36 5.99 -1.64
N ARG A 137 0.78 4.87 -1.23
CA ARG A 137 0.34 3.80 -2.13
C ARG A 137 -1.12 3.50 -1.96
N ILE A 138 -1.81 3.42 -3.09
CA ILE A 138 -3.21 2.99 -3.15
C ILE A 138 -3.25 1.46 -3.05
N PRO A 139 -4.03 0.89 -2.14
CA PRO A 139 -4.23 -0.55 -2.05
C PRO A 139 -4.79 -1.14 -3.34
N LEU A 140 -4.30 -2.31 -3.70
CA LEU A 140 -4.72 -3.05 -4.88
C LEU A 140 -6.05 -3.76 -4.65
N ARG A 141 -6.69 -4.17 -5.76
CA ARG A 141 -7.88 -5.03 -5.71
C ARG A 141 -7.51 -6.43 -5.22
N HIS A 142 -8.39 -7.00 -4.40
CA HIS A 142 -8.31 -8.41 -4.00
C HIS A 142 -9.27 -9.31 -4.75
N VAL A 143 -10.19 -8.74 -5.54
CA VAL A 143 -11.12 -9.51 -6.38
C VAL A 143 -10.35 -10.36 -7.37
N GLY A 144 -10.63 -11.66 -7.38
CA GLY A 144 -9.98 -12.62 -8.27
C GLY A 144 -8.63 -13.16 -7.79
N MET A 145 -8.09 -12.67 -6.68
CA MET A 145 -6.77 -13.11 -6.19
C MET A 145 -6.74 -14.59 -5.84
N GLY A 146 -7.83 -15.17 -5.30
CA GLY A 146 -7.91 -16.61 -5.06
C GLY A 146 -7.78 -17.45 -6.34
N GLN A 147 -8.27 -16.94 -7.47
CA GLN A 147 -8.08 -17.60 -8.78
C GLN A 147 -6.64 -17.46 -9.27
N MET A 148 -6.04 -16.29 -9.11
CA MET A 148 -4.62 -16.07 -9.43
C MET A 148 -3.70 -17.01 -8.65
N MET A 149 -3.99 -17.22 -7.37
CA MET A 149 -3.21 -18.13 -6.51
C MET A 149 -3.41 -19.61 -6.85
N ALA A 150 -4.45 -19.97 -7.59
CA ALA A 150 -4.70 -21.33 -8.06
C ALA A 150 -4.00 -21.64 -9.40
N LEU A 151 -3.35 -20.66 -10.03
CA LEU A 151 -2.58 -20.90 -11.27
C LEU A 151 -1.33 -21.73 -10.99
N ASP A 152 -1.01 -22.66 -11.88
CA ASP A 152 0.25 -23.38 -11.82
C ASP A 152 1.42 -22.40 -12.10
N PRO A 153 2.41 -22.30 -11.20
CA PRO A 153 3.60 -21.49 -11.42
C PRO A 153 4.28 -21.73 -12.77
N LYS A 154 4.27 -22.97 -13.26
CA LYS A 154 4.85 -23.34 -14.56
C LYS A 154 4.14 -22.67 -15.74
N GLU A 155 2.83 -22.45 -15.66
CA GLU A 155 2.08 -21.75 -16.69
C GLU A 155 2.46 -20.26 -16.72
N ILE A 156 2.65 -19.65 -15.55
CA ILE A 156 3.08 -18.26 -15.44
C ILE A 156 4.51 -18.08 -15.98
N GLU A 157 5.41 -18.99 -15.64
CA GLU A 157 6.78 -19.01 -16.15
C GLU A 157 6.82 -19.19 -17.68
N ALA A 158 6.02 -20.11 -18.21
CA ALA A 158 5.89 -20.32 -19.64
C ALA A 158 5.32 -19.10 -20.38
N LEU A 159 4.34 -18.42 -19.76
CA LEU A 159 3.78 -17.18 -20.31
C LEU A 159 4.83 -16.06 -20.30
N ALA A 160 5.56 -15.89 -19.22
CA ALA A 160 6.62 -14.90 -19.13
C ALA A 160 7.71 -15.13 -20.20
N ALA A 161 8.10 -16.37 -20.41
CA ALA A 161 9.08 -16.73 -21.45
C ALA A 161 8.62 -16.41 -22.88
N LYS A 162 7.30 -16.52 -23.15
CA LYS A 162 6.70 -16.21 -24.45
C LYS A 162 6.44 -14.70 -24.64
N SER A 163 6.29 -13.94 -23.56
CA SER A 163 5.93 -12.53 -23.59
C SER A 163 7.16 -11.65 -23.81
N ASN A 164 7.74 -11.71 -25.01
CA ASN A 164 8.89 -10.92 -25.40
C ASN A 164 8.60 -10.18 -26.71
N TYR A 165 8.46 -8.87 -26.62
CA TYR A 165 8.09 -7.97 -27.72
C TYR A 165 9.13 -6.85 -27.80
N PRO A 166 10.31 -7.12 -28.39
CA PRO A 166 11.43 -6.17 -28.41
C PRO A 166 11.11 -4.88 -29.15
N GLU A 167 10.22 -4.94 -30.13
CA GLU A 167 9.74 -3.76 -30.90
C GLU A 167 8.99 -2.75 -30.04
N TYR A 168 8.42 -3.19 -28.90
CA TYR A 168 7.73 -2.34 -27.93
C TYR A 168 8.54 -2.16 -26.62
N GLY A 169 9.74 -2.74 -26.53
CA GLY A 169 10.53 -2.73 -25.30
C GLY A 169 9.89 -3.51 -24.16
N ILE A 170 8.99 -4.45 -24.46
CA ILE A 170 8.25 -5.23 -23.46
C ILE A 170 8.85 -6.62 -23.35
N SER A 171 9.12 -7.08 -22.13
CA SER A 171 9.54 -8.46 -21.84
C SER A 171 8.84 -8.98 -20.58
N GLY A 172 8.40 -10.24 -20.65
CA GLY A 172 7.86 -10.96 -19.48
C GLY A 172 8.98 -11.39 -18.55
N ARG A 173 8.81 -11.13 -17.24
CA ARG A 173 9.75 -11.57 -16.19
C ARG A 173 8.97 -12.00 -14.97
N CYS A 174 9.26 -13.20 -14.48
CA CYS A 174 8.77 -13.64 -13.18
C CYS A 174 9.54 -12.94 -12.06
N ASN A 175 8.85 -12.54 -11.00
CA ASN A 175 9.48 -12.08 -9.77
C ASN A 175 9.55 -13.25 -8.79
N TYR A 176 10.74 -13.62 -8.38
CA TYR A 176 10.96 -14.63 -7.33
C TYR A 176 11.33 -13.92 -6.05
N ILE A 177 10.64 -14.28 -5.00
CA ILE A 177 10.81 -13.70 -3.66
C ILE A 177 11.32 -14.75 -2.68
N MET A 178 11.92 -14.27 -1.60
CA MET A 178 12.33 -15.11 -0.47
C MET A 178 11.40 -14.83 0.70
N GLU A 179 10.52 -15.77 1.01
CA GLU A 179 9.66 -15.70 2.20
C GLU A 179 10.00 -16.85 3.14
N LYS A 180 10.31 -16.52 4.39
CA LYS A 180 10.65 -17.51 5.44
C LYS A 180 11.75 -18.51 5.00
N GLY A 181 12.71 -18.06 4.19
CA GLY A 181 13.79 -18.89 3.67
C GLY A 181 13.43 -19.76 2.45
N VAL A 182 12.21 -19.67 1.94
CA VAL A 182 11.77 -20.41 0.75
C VAL A 182 11.70 -19.44 -0.44
N LYS A 183 12.28 -19.85 -1.57
CA LYS A 183 12.13 -19.13 -2.84
C LYS A 183 10.80 -19.49 -3.47
N SER A 184 9.95 -18.50 -3.68
CA SER A 184 8.61 -18.66 -4.24
C SER A 184 8.37 -17.70 -5.38
N LEU A 185 7.49 -18.06 -6.31
CA LEU A 185 7.01 -17.14 -7.35
C LEU A 185 6.09 -16.12 -6.70
N GLY A 186 6.32 -14.83 -6.94
CA GLY A 186 5.44 -13.76 -6.50
C GLY A 186 4.18 -13.69 -7.36
N LEU A 187 3.01 -13.66 -6.73
CA LEU A 187 1.69 -13.65 -7.36
C LEU A 187 0.86 -12.43 -6.99
N SER A 188 1.13 -11.83 -5.84
CA SER A 188 0.34 -10.71 -5.31
C SER A 188 1.20 -9.48 -5.00
N GLY A 189 0.53 -8.34 -4.76
CA GLY A 189 1.19 -7.06 -4.56
C GLY A 189 1.54 -6.31 -5.85
N ASN A 190 2.02 -5.07 -5.73
CA ASN A 190 2.24 -4.16 -6.87
C ASN A 190 3.26 -4.64 -7.92
N LYS A 191 4.17 -5.49 -7.55
CA LYS A 191 5.21 -6.05 -8.43
C LYS A 191 5.38 -7.54 -8.16
N ALA A 192 4.28 -8.23 -7.89
CA ALA A 192 4.31 -9.63 -7.47
C ALA A 192 5.32 -9.86 -6.32
N GLN A 193 5.17 -9.10 -5.24
CA GLN A 193 6.11 -9.05 -4.11
C GLN A 193 5.79 -10.07 -3.01
N HIS A 194 4.66 -10.74 -3.11
CA HIS A 194 4.19 -11.75 -2.17
C HIS A 194 3.78 -13.02 -2.91
N ALA A 195 4.03 -14.18 -2.32
CA ALA A 195 3.66 -15.48 -2.91
C ALA A 195 2.16 -15.75 -2.77
N ASP A 196 1.54 -15.20 -1.74
CA ASP A 196 0.12 -15.33 -1.41
C ASP A 196 -0.48 -13.99 -0.92
N LEU A 197 -1.72 -14.03 -0.46
CA LEU A 197 -2.44 -12.93 0.17
C LEU A 197 -2.25 -12.93 1.67
#